data_009db46f525f09ae6e575702c074b746
#
_entry.id   009db46f525f09ae6e575702c074b746
#
_cell.length_a   1.000
_cell.length_b   1.000
_cell.length_c   1.000
_cell.angle_alpha   90.00
_cell.angle_beta   90.00
_cell.angle_gamma   90.00
#
_symmetry.space_group_name_H-M   'P 1'
#
loop_
_entity.id
_entity.type
_entity.pdbx_description
1 polymer ?
#
loop_
_entity_poly.entity_id
_entity_poly.type
_entity_poly.pdbx_seq_one_letter_code
_entity_poly.pdbx_strand_id
1 'polypeptide(L)'
;MEGSSGIAKKLKVPSLIIGLTIVAMGTSLPECAVSVAAAISGNNALAVSNVVGSNIFNLMVVCGFCAVITPLAVGKRTLKQEFPFSVLMAALLLVLGYIGMSVGRIDGVILLIFFALFMFWMVHSALKARTAGITTDASEEADEIERAKPIPVWLCLVYIVGGAAAIAFGGDMVVDLSLIHISEPTRLA
;
A
#
# COMPACT_ATOMS: atom_id res chain seq x y z
N MET A 1 -10.45 -2.78 6.36
CA MET A 1 -9.77 -4.06 6.19
C MET A 1 -10.61 -5.24 6.64
N GLU A 2 -11.16 -5.27 7.84
CA GLU A 2 -11.98 -6.39 8.37
C GLU A 2 -13.17 -6.73 7.47
N GLY A 3 -13.85 -5.72 6.91
CA GLY A 3 -14.98 -5.93 6.00
C GLY A 3 -14.59 -6.65 4.70
N SER A 4 -13.52 -6.22 4.06
CA SER A 4 -13.06 -6.82 2.79
C SER A 4 -12.55 -8.25 2.99
N SER A 5 -11.80 -8.48 4.07
CA SER A 5 -11.35 -9.82 4.46
C SER A 5 -12.52 -10.75 4.81
N GLY A 6 -13.56 -10.23 5.47
CA GLY A 6 -14.77 -10.98 5.81
C GLY A 6 -15.55 -11.42 4.57
N ILE A 7 -15.69 -10.58 3.55
CA ILE A 7 -16.35 -10.93 2.28
C ILE A 7 -15.50 -11.94 1.51
N ALA A 8 -14.20 -11.70 1.37
CA ALA A 8 -13.29 -12.61 0.65
C ALA A 8 -13.29 -14.02 1.27
N LYS A 9 -13.36 -14.11 2.61
CA LYS A 9 -13.47 -15.38 3.33
C LYS A 9 -14.78 -16.11 3.01
N LYS A 10 -15.91 -15.40 2.88
CA LYS A 10 -17.18 -15.99 2.45
C LYS A 10 -17.16 -16.46 0.99
N LEU A 11 -16.43 -15.80 0.13
CA LEU A 11 -16.20 -16.21 -1.26
C LEU A 11 -15.21 -17.36 -1.38
N LYS A 12 -14.77 -17.95 -0.24
CA LYS A 12 -13.80 -19.06 -0.18
C LYS A 12 -12.44 -18.72 -0.79
N VAL A 13 -12.07 -17.43 -0.80
CA VAL A 13 -10.72 -17.02 -1.19
C VAL A 13 -9.75 -17.51 -0.11
N PRO A 14 -8.64 -18.16 -0.48
CA PRO A 14 -7.64 -18.62 0.49
C PRO A 14 -7.14 -17.45 1.36
N SER A 15 -7.06 -17.67 2.67
CA SER A 15 -6.65 -16.64 3.66
C SER A 15 -5.27 -16.04 3.34
N LEU A 16 -4.38 -16.83 2.77
CA LEU A 16 -3.08 -16.39 2.28
C LEU A 16 -3.19 -15.30 1.20
N ILE A 17 -4.11 -15.46 0.24
CA ILE A 17 -4.33 -14.45 -0.80
C ILE A 17 -4.96 -13.20 -0.21
N ILE A 18 -5.87 -13.35 0.77
CA ILE A 18 -6.49 -12.22 1.47
C ILE A 18 -5.42 -11.36 2.16
N GLY A 19 -4.50 -11.99 2.91
CA GLY A 19 -3.40 -11.29 3.58
C GLY A 19 -2.49 -10.57 2.59
N LEU A 20 -1.97 -11.29 1.61
CA LEU A 20 -1.02 -10.75 0.63
C LEU A 20 -1.59 -9.64 -0.27
N THR A 21 -2.91 -9.62 -0.48
CA THR A 21 -3.53 -8.64 -1.39
C THR A 21 -4.39 -7.63 -0.65
N ILE A 22 -5.49 -8.07 -0.05
CA ILE A 22 -6.48 -7.16 0.55
C ILE A 22 -5.92 -6.44 1.76
N VAL A 23 -5.19 -7.13 2.64
CA VAL A 23 -4.63 -6.52 3.84
C VAL A 23 -3.47 -5.61 3.44
N ALA A 24 -2.51 -6.10 2.66
CA ALA A 24 -1.34 -5.32 2.25
C ALA A 24 -1.72 -4.07 1.42
N MET A 25 -2.64 -4.20 0.46
CA MET A 25 -3.12 -3.04 -0.31
C MET A 25 -3.97 -2.10 0.54
N GLY A 26 -4.74 -2.64 1.48
CA GLY A 26 -5.63 -1.84 2.32
C GLY A 26 -4.89 -0.89 3.26
N THR A 27 -3.67 -1.22 3.69
CA THR A 27 -2.82 -0.31 4.50
C THR A 27 -2.36 0.90 3.72
N SER A 28 -2.17 0.77 2.40
CA SER A 28 -1.73 1.85 1.51
C SER A 28 -2.88 2.59 0.81
N LEU A 29 -4.14 2.28 1.13
CA LEU A 29 -5.31 2.97 0.55
C LEU A 29 -5.34 4.48 0.85
N PRO A 30 -5.04 4.95 2.07
CA PRO A 30 -5.01 6.39 2.35
C PRO A 30 -4.01 7.14 1.46
N GLU A 31 -2.79 6.63 1.32
CA GLU A 31 -1.76 7.23 0.47
C GLU A 31 -2.16 7.19 -1.00
N CYS A 32 -2.79 6.10 -1.44
CA CYS A 32 -3.31 5.97 -2.79
C CYS A 32 -4.41 6.99 -3.05
N ALA A 33 -5.35 7.19 -2.13
CA ALA A 33 -6.44 8.16 -2.26
C ALA A 33 -5.90 9.59 -2.37
N VAL A 34 -4.97 9.99 -1.50
CA VAL A 34 -4.34 11.32 -1.55
C VAL A 34 -3.60 11.52 -2.88
N SER A 35 -2.82 10.53 -3.32
CA SER A 35 -2.06 10.64 -4.57
C SER A 35 -2.97 10.71 -5.80
N VAL A 36 -4.07 9.94 -5.82
CA VAL A 36 -5.07 9.98 -6.90
C VAL A 36 -5.81 11.32 -6.91
N ALA A 37 -6.26 11.82 -5.76
CA ALA A 37 -6.93 13.11 -5.65
C ALA A 37 -6.00 14.25 -6.11
N ALA A 38 -4.74 14.24 -5.69
CA ALA A 38 -3.73 15.21 -6.13
C ALA A 38 -3.48 15.15 -7.65
N ALA A 39 -3.41 13.95 -8.23
CA ALA A 39 -3.22 13.77 -9.67
C ALA A 39 -4.44 14.26 -10.47
N ILE A 40 -5.67 14.00 -10.01
CA ILE A 40 -6.91 14.51 -10.62
C ILE A 40 -6.95 16.04 -10.57
N SER A 41 -6.49 16.65 -9.47
CA SER A 41 -6.38 18.11 -9.32
C SER A 41 -5.21 18.72 -10.11
N GLY A 42 -4.48 17.91 -10.90
CA GLY A 42 -3.35 18.38 -11.71
C GLY A 42 -2.05 18.60 -10.93
N ASN A 43 -2.01 18.27 -9.64
CA ASN A 43 -0.82 18.43 -8.80
C ASN A 43 0.02 17.16 -8.74
N ASN A 44 0.72 16.87 -9.83
CA ASN A 44 1.57 15.68 -9.92
C ASN A 44 2.73 15.69 -8.91
N ALA A 45 3.24 16.87 -8.55
CA ALA A 45 4.31 16.98 -7.56
C ALA A 45 3.85 16.51 -6.19
N LEU A 46 2.64 16.88 -5.77
CA LEU A 46 2.04 16.42 -4.52
C LEU A 46 1.79 14.91 -4.54
N ALA A 47 1.30 14.35 -5.67
CA ALA A 47 1.08 12.92 -5.81
C ALA A 47 2.37 12.12 -5.62
N VAL A 48 3.46 12.51 -6.29
CA VAL A 48 4.76 11.84 -6.20
C VAL A 48 5.39 12.03 -4.82
N SER A 49 5.35 13.24 -4.26
CA SER A 49 5.93 13.53 -2.95
C SER A 49 5.20 12.80 -1.82
N ASN A 50 3.88 12.60 -1.92
CA ASN A 50 3.12 11.81 -0.96
C ASN A 50 3.59 10.34 -0.94
N VAL A 51 3.77 9.71 -2.12
CA VAL A 51 4.25 8.32 -2.22
C VAL A 51 5.68 8.19 -1.68
N VAL A 52 6.57 9.07 -2.08
CA VAL A 52 7.98 9.05 -1.61
C VAL A 52 8.06 9.36 -0.12
N GLY A 53 7.35 10.38 0.33
CA GLY A 53 7.34 10.83 1.72
C GLY A 53 6.80 9.78 2.68
N SER A 54 5.70 9.11 2.33
CA SER A 54 5.12 8.03 3.15
C SER A 54 6.08 6.83 3.25
N ASN A 55 6.75 6.45 2.16
CA ASN A 55 7.77 5.39 2.20
C ASN A 55 8.95 5.74 3.11
N ILE A 56 9.47 6.97 3.02
CA ILE A 56 10.56 7.45 3.87
C ILE A 56 10.11 7.45 5.33
N PHE A 57 8.93 7.98 5.62
CA PHE A 57 8.39 8.05 6.97
C PHE A 57 8.21 6.65 7.57
N ASN A 58 7.58 5.75 6.84
CA ASN A 58 7.35 4.38 7.30
C ASN A 58 8.67 3.63 7.56
N LEU A 59 9.65 3.79 6.66
CA LEU A 59 10.92 3.08 6.78
C LEU A 59 11.80 3.68 7.90
N MET A 60 11.92 4.99 7.99
CA MET A 60 12.83 5.63 8.93
C MET A 60 12.20 5.89 10.29
N VAL A 61 10.96 6.39 10.33
CA VAL A 61 10.32 6.78 11.58
C VAL A 61 9.60 5.59 12.20
N VAL A 62 8.69 4.95 11.47
CA VAL A 62 7.88 3.86 12.04
C VAL A 62 8.75 2.65 12.35
N CYS A 63 9.48 2.12 11.37
CA CYS A 63 10.37 0.96 11.61
C CYS A 63 11.51 1.31 12.56
N GLY A 64 12.08 2.52 12.46
CA GLY A 64 13.15 2.97 13.37
C GLY A 64 12.68 3.05 14.81
N PHE A 65 11.52 3.65 15.05
CA PHE A 65 10.93 3.75 16.39
C PHE A 65 10.55 2.38 16.97
N CYS A 66 9.95 1.50 16.16
CA CYS A 66 9.65 0.13 16.57
C CYS A 66 10.92 -0.64 16.94
N ALA A 67 12.01 -0.50 16.15
CA ALA A 67 13.28 -1.17 16.42
C ALA A 67 13.96 -0.70 17.72
N VAL A 68 13.73 0.54 18.13
CA VAL A 68 14.19 1.06 19.43
C VAL A 68 13.47 0.39 20.60
N ILE A 69 12.15 0.13 20.43
CA ILE A 69 11.35 -0.51 21.47
C ILE A 69 11.58 -2.02 21.52
N THR A 70 11.60 -2.65 20.36
CA THR A 70 11.76 -4.11 20.21
C THR A 70 12.52 -4.42 18.93
N PRO A 71 13.56 -5.29 18.99
CA PRO A 71 14.29 -5.70 17.79
C PRO A 71 13.35 -6.29 16.73
N LEU A 72 13.38 -5.75 15.52
CA LEU A 72 12.57 -6.23 14.40
C LEU A 72 13.25 -7.44 13.76
N ALA A 73 12.56 -8.58 13.80
CA ALA A 73 12.99 -9.74 13.05
C ALA A 73 12.65 -9.56 11.57
N VAL A 74 13.67 -9.66 10.70
CA VAL A 74 13.46 -9.57 9.25
C VAL A 74 13.57 -10.94 8.63
N GLY A 75 12.54 -11.39 7.95
CA GLY A 75 12.52 -12.66 7.23
C GLY A 75 13.59 -12.73 6.13
N LYS A 76 14.22 -13.87 5.94
CA LYS A 76 15.23 -14.06 4.88
C LYS A 76 14.67 -13.83 3.48
N ARG A 77 13.39 -14.09 3.28
CA ARG A 77 12.68 -13.87 2.02
C ARG A 77 12.51 -12.38 1.77
N THR A 78 12.01 -11.64 2.75
CA THR A 78 11.84 -10.20 2.70
C THR A 78 13.16 -9.51 2.36
N LEU A 79 14.24 -9.90 3.04
CA LEU A 79 15.56 -9.31 2.82
C LEU A 79 16.13 -9.62 1.42
N LYS A 80 15.89 -10.82 0.88
CA LYS A 80 16.52 -11.27 -0.38
C LYS A 80 15.67 -11.00 -1.62
N GLN A 81 14.38 -10.84 -1.48
CA GLN A 81 13.44 -10.77 -2.60
C GLN A 81 12.62 -9.48 -2.60
N GLU A 82 11.91 -9.21 -1.51
CA GLU A 82 10.97 -8.08 -1.45
C GLU A 82 11.71 -6.74 -1.34
N PHE A 83 12.73 -6.67 -0.48
CA PHE A 83 13.51 -5.46 -0.28
C PHE A 83 14.29 -5.03 -1.54
N PRO A 84 15.04 -5.91 -2.24
CA PRO A 84 15.70 -5.53 -3.49
C PRO A 84 14.73 -5.11 -4.58
N PHE A 85 13.54 -5.73 -4.64
CA PHE A 85 12.50 -5.31 -5.58
C PHE A 85 11.97 -3.91 -5.24
N SER A 86 11.73 -3.62 -3.97
CA SER A 86 11.31 -2.29 -3.51
C SER A 86 12.33 -1.21 -3.88
N VAL A 87 13.62 -1.48 -3.67
CA VAL A 87 14.72 -0.58 -4.07
C VAL A 87 14.76 -0.39 -5.58
N LEU A 88 14.58 -1.47 -6.35
CA LEU A 88 14.52 -1.40 -7.82
C LEU A 88 13.36 -0.52 -8.29
N MET A 89 12.17 -0.66 -7.70
CA MET A 89 11.00 0.14 -8.05
C MET A 89 11.17 1.62 -7.67
N ALA A 90 11.79 1.90 -6.53
CA ALA A 90 12.14 3.27 -6.15
C ALA A 90 13.14 3.90 -7.11
N ALA A 91 14.17 3.15 -7.51
CA ALA A 91 15.13 3.59 -8.52
C ALA A 91 14.49 3.80 -9.89
N LEU A 92 13.58 2.90 -10.32
CA LEU A 92 12.83 3.04 -11.56
C LEU A 92 11.96 4.30 -11.56
N LEU A 93 11.23 4.56 -10.47
CA LEU A 93 10.43 5.78 -10.32
C LEU A 93 11.31 7.04 -10.43
N LEU A 94 12.48 7.02 -9.81
CA LEU A 94 13.45 8.11 -9.84
C LEU A 94 13.98 8.36 -11.26
N VAL A 95 14.34 7.30 -11.98
CA VAL A 95 14.84 7.36 -13.36
C VAL A 95 13.77 7.89 -14.31
N LEU A 96 12.53 7.36 -14.22
CA LEU A 96 11.42 7.82 -15.05
C LEU A 96 11.09 9.29 -14.79
N GLY A 97 11.04 9.69 -13.51
CA GLY A 97 10.81 11.10 -13.12
C GLY A 97 11.93 12.02 -13.59
N TYR A 98 13.19 11.57 -13.55
CA TYR A 98 14.34 12.38 -13.98
C TYR A 98 14.38 12.57 -15.50
N ILE A 99 14.12 11.52 -16.28
CA ILE A 99 14.17 11.59 -17.76
C ILE A 99 13.09 12.53 -18.32
N GLY A 100 11.85 12.45 -17.75
CA GLY A 100 10.71 13.25 -18.21
C GLY A 100 10.50 14.55 -17.44
N MET A 101 11.28 14.83 -16.40
CA MET A 101 11.02 15.90 -15.40
C MET A 101 9.59 15.86 -14.84
N SER A 102 8.86 14.78 -15.12
CA SER A 102 7.51 14.50 -14.63
C SER A 102 7.21 13.02 -14.87
N VAL A 103 6.36 12.44 -14.00
CA VAL A 103 5.86 11.08 -14.18
C VAL A 103 4.62 11.11 -15.06
N GLY A 104 4.74 10.66 -16.29
CA GLY A 104 3.68 10.66 -17.29
C GLY A 104 2.79 9.41 -17.26
N ARG A 105 1.81 9.37 -18.17
CA ARG A 105 0.88 8.23 -18.28
C ARG A 105 1.57 6.92 -18.68
N ILE A 106 2.58 7.01 -19.54
CA ILE A 106 3.35 5.84 -20.00
C ILE A 106 4.17 5.28 -18.84
N ASP A 107 4.80 6.14 -18.05
CA ASP A 107 5.56 5.76 -16.86
C ASP A 107 4.66 5.07 -15.83
N GLY A 108 3.46 5.61 -15.63
CA GLY A 108 2.44 5.00 -14.78
C GLY A 108 2.03 3.60 -15.23
N VAL A 109 1.83 3.40 -16.54
CA VAL A 109 1.50 2.07 -17.11
C VAL A 109 2.67 1.09 -16.90
N ILE A 110 3.91 1.53 -17.12
CA ILE A 110 5.11 0.70 -16.87
C ILE A 110 5.15 0.26 -15.41
N LEU A 111 4.98 1.21 -14.46
CA LEU A 111 4.98 0.91 -13.02
C LEU A 111 3.86 -0.06 -12.63
N LEU A 112 2.66 0.10 -13.20
CA LEU A 112 1.52 -0.80 -12.95
C LEU A 112 1.77 -2.22 -13.48
N ILE A 113 2.42 -2.36 -14.65
CA ILE A 113 2.80 -3.68 -15.17
C ILE A 113 3.79 -4.36 -14.23
N PHE A 114 4.84 -3.66 -13.78
CA PHE A 114 5.78 -4.20 -12.82
C PHE A 114 5.11 -4.58 -11.49
N PHE A 115 4.19 -3.74 -11.00
CA PHE A 115 3.40 -4.06 -9.81
C PHE A 115 2.56 -5.32 -9.99
N ALA A 116 1.84 -5.46 -11.10
CA ALA A 116 1.02 -6.63 -11.39
C ALA A 116 1.87 -7.91 -11.48
N LEU A 117 3.02 -7.85 -12.15
CA LEU A 117 3.96 -8.96 -12.24
C LEU A 117 4.51 -9.35 -10.86
N PHE A 118 4.87 -8.36 -10.03
CA PHE A 118 5.32 -8.61 -8.67
C PHE A 118 4.25 -9.25 -7.80
N MET A 119 3.02 -8.74 -7.85
CA MET A 119 1.89 -9.32 -7.11
C MET A 119 1.62 -10.76 -7.54
N PHE A 120 1.61 -11.02 -8.84
CA PHE A 120 1.45 -12.37 -9.37
C PHE A 120 2.56 -13.31 -8.89
N TRP A 121 3.80 -12.85 -8.99
CA TRP A 121 4.96 -13.64 -8.52
C TRP A 121 4.91 -13.89 -7.01
N MET A 122 4.56 -12.89 -6.21
CA MET A 122 4.46 -12.98 -4.76
C MET A 122 3.39 -13.99 -4.34
N VAL A 123 2.18 -13.89 -4.91
CA VAL A 123 1.08 -14.83 -4.64
C VAL A 123 1.46 -16.25 -5.07
N HIS A 124 2.00 -16.41 -6.28
CA HIS A 124 2.41 -17.74 -6.77
C HIS A 124 3.51 -18.38 -5.88
N SER A 125 4.50 -17.59 -5.50
CA SER A 125 5.58 -18.03 -4.63
C SER A 125 5.09 -18.41 -3.22
N ALA A 126 4.16 -17.65 -2.65
CA ALA A 126 3.56 -17.94 -1.35
C ALA A 126 2.70 -19.21 -1.37
N LEU A 127 1.90 -19.40 -2.42
CA LEU A 127 1.11 -20.65 -2.60
C LEU A 127 2.03 -21.88 -2.73
N LYS A 128 3.12 -21.75 -3.47
CA LYS A 128 4.12 -22.82 -3.62
C LYS A 128 4.82 -23.15 -2.29
N ALA A 129 5.18 -22.14 -1.51
CA ALA A 129 5.79 -22.32 -0.18
C ALA A 129 4.83 -23.04 0.77
N ARG A 130 3.54 -22.67 0.79
CA ARG A 130 2.51 -23.32 1.60
C ARG A 130 2.35 -24.80 1.23
N THR A 131 2.34 -25.12 -0.07
CA THR A 131 2.26 -26.52 -0.54
C THR A 131 3.49 -27.33 -0.15
N ALA A 132 4.64 -26.68 -0.01
CA ALA A 132 5.88 -27.32 0.45
C ALA A 132 5.99 -27.40 1.98
N GLY A 133 4.99 -26.96 2.74
CA GLY A 133 5.00 -26.95 4.21
C GLY A 133 5.97 -25.96 4.84
N ILE A 134 6.42 -24.97 4.07
CA ILE A 134 7.32 -23.91 4.56
C ILE A 134 6.48 -22.79 5.15
N THR A 135 6.64 -22.49 6.45
CA THR A 135 6.05 -21.33 7.10
C THR A 135 6.71 -20.06 6.57
N THR A 136 5.89 -19.09 6.19
CA THR A 136 6.32 -17.75 5.76
C THR A 136 5.52 -16.72 6.54
N ASP A 137 6.03 -15.47 6.63
CA ASP A 137 5.32 -14.37 7.30
C ASP A 137 3.88 -14.25 6.77
N ALA A 138 3.70 -14.41 5.46
CA ALA A 138 2.38 -14.46 4.81
C ALA A 138 1.49 -15.63 5.25
N SER A 139 2.06 -16.75 5.67
CA SER A 139 1.28 -17.88 6.21
C SER A 139 0.83 -17.63 7.64
N GLU A 140 1.62 -16.90 8.44
CA GLU A 140 1.25 -16.49 9.80
C GLU A 140 0.09 -15.48 9.76
N GLU A 141 0.16 -14.46 8.89
CA GLU A 141 -0.97 -13.53 8.64
C GLU A 141 -2.23 -14.27 8.16
N ALA A 142 -2.06 -15.28 7.30
CA ALA A 142 -3.18 -16.10 6.82
C ALA A 142 -3.84 -16.89 7.96
N ASP A 143 -3.06 -17.42 8.89
CA ASP A 143 -3.56 -18.16 10.05
C ASP A 143 -4.28 -17.23 11.03
N GLU A 144 -3.79 -16.01 11.23
CA GLU A 144 -4.49 -14.98 12.03
C GLU A 144 -5.83 -14.60 11.39
N ILE A 145 -5.86 -14.38 10.08
CA ILE A 145 -7.10 -14.12 9.34
C ILE A 145 -8.07 -15.31 9.51
N GLU A 146 -7.58 -16.53 9.43
CA GLU A 146 -8.42 -17.74 9.56
C GLU A 146 -9.04 -17.88 10.96
N ARG A 147 -8.31 -17.52 12.01
CA ARG A 147 -8.78 -17.52 13.41
C ARG A 147 -9.73 -16.36 13.73
N ALA A 148 -9.74 -15.29 12.94
CA ALA A 148 -10.65 -14.17 13.15
C ALA A 148 -12.12 -14.60 13.01
N LYS A 149 -12.96 -14.15 13.95
CA LYS A 149 -14.39 -14.48 13.98
C LYS A 149 -15.09 -14.00 12.71
N PRO A 150 -16.00 -14.80 12.15
CA PRO A 150 -16.74 -14.39 10.96
C PRO A 150 -17.67 -13.22 11.28
N ILE A 151 -17.49 -12.14 10.53
CA ILE A 151 -18.33 -10.94 10.62
C ILE A 151 -19.54 -11.09 9.68
N PRO A 152 -20.76 -10.65 10.07
CA PRO A 152 -21.91 -10.69 9.17
C PRO A 152 -21.71 -9.80 7.95
N VAL A 153 -22.18 -10.23 6.77
CA VAL A 153 -21.93 -9.54 5.48
C VAL A 153 -22.36 -8.10 5.48
N TRP A 154 -23.51 -7.80 6.09
CA TRP A 154 -24.02 -6.43 6.14
C TRP A 154 -23.07 -5.49 6.89
N LEU A 155 -22.44 -5.97 7.97
CA LEU A 155 -21.46 -5.21 8.72
C LEU A 155 -20.16 -5.05 7.94
N CYS A 156 -19.76 -6.08 7.16
CA CYS A 156 -18.65 -5.99 6.23
C CYS A 156 -18.87 -4.89 5.18
N LEU A 157 -20.08 -4.80 4.63
CA LEU A 157 -20.43 -3.76 3.67
C LEU A 157 -20.40 -2.36 4.30
N VAL A 158 -20.92 -2.22 5.52
CA VAL A 158 -20.85 -0.95 6.27
C VAL A 158 -19.40 -0.52 6.50
N TYR A 159 -18.53 -1.44 6.88
CA TYR A 159 -17.10 -1.14 7.07
C TYR A 159 -16.39 -0.77 5.77
N ILE A 160 -16.72 -1.43 4.66
CA ILE A 160 -16.13 -1.12 3.35
C ILE A 160 -16.59 0.26 2.88
N VAL A 161 -17.89 0.50 2.87
CA VAL A 161 -18.45 1.78 2.38
C VAL A 161 -18.05 2.93 3.30
N GLY A 162 -18.16 2.76 4.61
CA GLY A 162 -17.77 3.77 5.58
C GLY A 162 -16.27 4.06 5.54
N GLY A 163 -15.43 3.04 5.45
CA GLY A 163 -13.98 3.19 5.33
C GLY A 163 -13.57 3.85 4.01
N ALA A 164 -14.16 3.44 2.88
CA ALA A 164 -13.91 4.06 1.58
C ALA A 164 -14.33 5.54 1.56
N ALA A 165 -15.49 5.86 2.11
CA ALA A 165 -15.95 7.25 2.22
C ALA A 165 -15.03 8.10 3.11
N ALA A 166 -14.60 7.56 4.26
CA ALA A 166 -13.67 8.25 5.15
C ALA A 166 -12.30 8.49 4.50
N ILE A 167 -11.78 7.51 3.74
CA ILE A 167 -10.51 7.64 3.01
C ILE A 167 -10.64 8.67 1.88
N ALA A 168 -11.71 8.65 1.10
CA ALA A 168 -11.95 9.60 0.03
C ALA A 168 -12.06 11.04 0.58
N PHE A 169 -12.91 11.24 1.59
CA PHE A 169 -13.08 12.55 2.22
C PHE A 169 -11.78 13.05 2.87
N GLY A 170 -11.06 12.18 3.57
CA GLY A 170 -9.78 12.52 4.16
C GLY A 170 -8.71 12.86 3.11
N GLY A 171 -8.70 12.14 1.98
CA GLY A 171 -7.80 12.40 0.86
C GLY A 171 -8.03 13.78 0.23
N ASP A 172 -9.28 14.13 -0.06
CA ASP A 172 -9.64 15.44 -0.60
C ASP A 172 -9.29 16.58 0.39
N MET A 173 -9.59 16.38 1.66
CA MET A 173 -9.24 17.37 2.70
C MET A 173 -7.72 17.60 2.81
N VAL A 174 -6.90 16.56 2.71
CA VAL A 174 -5.43 16.68 2.72
C VAL A 174 -4.94 17.46 1.50
N VAL A 175 -5.50 17.20 0.31
CA VAL A 175 -5.14 17.90 -0.91
C VAL A 175 -5.51 19.37 -0.82
N ASP A 176 -6.73 19.69 -0.39
CA ASP A 176 -7.20 21.06 -0.24
C ASP A 176 -6.35 21.86 0.76
N LEU A 177 -6.07 21.28 1.94
CA LEU A 177 -5.22 21.92 2.94
C LEU A 177 -3.78 22.12 2.44
N SER A 178 -3.24 21.17 1.68
CA SER A 178 -1.91 21.27 1.09
C SER A 178 -1.85 22.37 0.03
N LEU A 179 -2.89 22.51 -0.80
CA LEU A 179 -2.98 23.56 -1.81
C LEU A 179 -3.12 24.95 -1.19
N ILE A 180 -3.91 25.11 -0.14
CA ILE A 180 -4.04 26.37 0.60
C ILE A 180 -2.69 26.79 1.19
N HIS A 181 -1.95 25.85 1.80
CA HIS A 181 -0.66 26.16 2.43
C HIS A 181 0.45 26.53 1.41
N ILE A 182 0.38 25.98 0.20
CA ILE A 182 1.34 26.28 -0.89
C ILE A 182 0.98 27.59 -1.61
N SER A 183 -0.30 27.92 -1.72
CA SER A 183 -0.76 29.10 -2.47
C SER A 183 -0.86 30.38 -1.64
N GLU A 184 -0.92 30.31 -0.32
CA GLU A 184 -1.07 31.50 0.56
C GLU A 184 0.20 32.19 1.04
N PRO A 185 1.45 31.65 1.00
CA PRO A 185 2.61 32.40 1.47
C PRO A 185 2.88 33.70 0.67
N THR A 186 2.26 33.87 -0.49
CA THR A 186 2.40 35.05 -1.34
C THR A 186 1.41 36.20 -1.04
N ARG A 187 0.41 36.00 -0.18
CA ARG A 187 -0.56 37.08 0.18
C ARG A 187 -0.23 37.82 1.46
N LEU A 188 0.80 37.41 2.21
CA LEU A 188 1.24 38.09 3.45
C LEU A 188 2.59 38.81 3.31
N ALA A 189 3.10 38.93 2.09
CA ALA A 189 4.22 39.79 1.73
C ALA A 189 3.74 40.88 0.75
#